data_aac789147b75abee7c2085df8c8a8855
#
_entry.id   aac789147b75abee7c2085df8c8a8855
#
_cell.length_a   1.000
_cell.length_b   1.000
_cell.length_c   1.000
_cell.angle_alpha   90.00
_cell.angle_beta   90.00
_cell.angle_gamma   90.00
#
_symmetry.space_group_name_H-M   'P 1'
#
loop_
_entity.id
_entity.type
_entity.pdbx_description
1 polymer ?
#
loop_
_entity_poly.entity_id
_entity_poly.type
_entity_poly.pdbx_seq_one_letter_code
_entity_poly.pdbx_strand_id
1 'polypeptide(L)'
;MNNALTQMKMLEQVVSALSEDLIKDLVFIGGCTTSLFLDPENLSLSTRYTQDVDLIVDIKTTTQWYELDEKVRKLGFKNYQSSDPFEKNTDFTCRYQLGEDLIVDFMPTDEKILGFSNSWYLEAYKKKVEYKLGNNLIINTLMPEYFLATKFEALHGRKEDPLYSKDLEDIITICLGRSSLV
;
A
#
# COMPACT_ATOMS: atom_id res chain seq x y z
N MET A 1 7.45 18.03 -10.08
CA MET A 1 8.02 17.24 -8.96
C MET A 1 8.04 15.78 -9.40
N ASN A 2 9.11 15.03 -9.18
CA ASN A 2 9.15 13.61 -9.61
C ASN A 2 8.35 12.76 -8.61
N ASN A 3 7.18 12.26 -9.02
CA ASN A 3 6.30 11.48 -8.14
C ASN A 3 6.96 10.20 -7.62
N ALA A 4 7.79 9.53 -8.44
CA ALA A 4 8.53 8.33 -8.01
C ALA A 4 9.46 8.64 -6.82
N LEU A 5 10.18 9.77 -6.86
CA LEU A 5 11.02 10.18 -5.73
C LEU A 5 10.21 10.52 -4.48
N THR A 6 9.04 11.13 -4.65
CA THR A 6 8.11 11.40 -3.53
C THR A 6 7.61 10.10 -2.92
N GLN A 7 7.19 9.14 -3.75
CA GLN A 7 6.76 7.81 -3.31
C GLN A 7 7.85 7.08 -2.53
N MET A 8 9.09 7.08 -3.03
CA MET A 8 10.23 6.47 -2.32
C MET A 8 10.43 7.08 -0.93
N LYS A 9 10.35 8.41 -0.79
CA LYS A 9 10.45 9.08 0.51
C LYS A 9 9.30 8.71 1.46
N MET A 10 8.07 8.55 0.94
CA MET A 10 6.93 8.10 1.74
C MET A 10 7.16 6.68 2.27
N LEU A 11 7.64 5.76 1.43
CA LEU A 11 7.99 4.40 1.85
C LEU A 11 9.10 4.42 2.92
N GLU A 12 10.18 5.17 2.70
CA GLU A 12 11.27 5.32 3.67
C GLU A 12 10.77 5.90 5.02
N GLN A 13 9.86 6.86 4.99
CA GLN A 13 9.28 7.47 6.19
C GLN A 13 8.45 6.44 6.98
N VAL A 14 7.61 5.65 6.31
CA VAL A 14 6.82 4.59 6.97
C VAL A 14 7.74 3.53 7.56
N VAL A 15 8.72 3.04 6.79
CA VAL A 15 9.69 2.04 7.27
C VAL A 15 10.46 2.53 8.50
N SER A 16 10.89 3.80 8.50
CA SER A 16 11.62 4.37 9.62
C SER A 16 10.78 4.54 10.89
N ALA A 17 9.45 4.60 10.76
CA ALA A 17 8.53 4.67 11.89
C ALA A 17 8.11 3.30 12.43
N LEU A 18 8.22 2.25 11.61
CA LEU A 18 7.88 0.89 12.01
C LEU A 18 9.03 0.21 12.77
N SER A 19 8.69 -0.74 13.64
CA SER A 19 9.70 -1.61 14.24
C SER A 19 10.15 -2.69 13.24
N GLU A 20 11.38 -3.18 13.38
CA GLU A 20 11.93 -4.24 12.52
C GLU A 20 11.05 -5.50 12.49
N ASP A 21 10.44 -5.86 13.62
CA ASP A 21 9.55 -7.03 13.70
C ASP A 21 8.27 -6.81 12.89
N LEU A 22 7.68 -5.60 12.94
CA LEU A 22 6.50 -5.29 12.12
C LEU A 22 6.83 -5.27 10.62
N ILE A 23 7.97 -4.71 10.23
CA ILE A 23 8.37 -4.64 8.81
C ILE A 23 8.41 -6.03 8.17
N LYS A 24 8.85 -7.06 8.90
CA LYS A 24 8.90 -8.45 8.40
C LYS A 24 7.52 -9.04 8.11
N ASP A 25 6.51 -8.58 8.87
CA ASP A 25 5.14 -9.08 8.79
C ASP A 25 4.23 -8.21 7.89
N LEU A 26 4.76 -7.14 7.32
CA LEU A 26 4.02 -6.24 6.45
C LEU A 26 4.49 -6.39 4.99
N VAL A 27 3.56 -6.14 4.06
CA VAL A 27 3.86 -6.09 2.63
C VAL A 27 3.38 -4.76 2.08
N PHE A 28 4.29 -3.98 1.54
CA PHE A 28 4.00 -2.69 0.91
C PHE A 28 3.35 -2.90 -0.45
N ILE A 29 2.23 -2.22 -0.68
CA ILE A 29 1.41 -2.34 -1.88
C ILE A 29 0.89 -0.97 -2.36
N GLY A 30 -0.03 -0.98 -3.29
CA GLY A 30 -0.75 0.22 -3.72
C GLY A 30 0.06 1.13 -4.65
N GLY A 31 -0.51 2.29 -4.95
CA GLY A 31 0.07 3.24 -5.92
C GLY A 31 1.44 3.75 -5.53
N CYS A 32 1.77 3.78 -4.23
CA CYS A 32 3.06 4.22 -3.73
C CYS A 32 4.22 3.28 -4.12
N THR A 33 3.91 2.01 -4.44
CA THR A 33 4.92 1.01 -4.86
C THR A 33 5.06 0.88 -6.38
N THR A 34 4.26 1.57 -7.18
CA THR A 34 4.26 1.44 -8.65
C THR A 34 5.67 1.64 -9.25
N SER A 35 6.41 2.62 -8.76
CA SER A 35 7.77 2.90 -9.24
C SER A 35 8.79 1.79 -8.97
N LEU A 36 8.53 0.92 -7.98
CA LEU A 36 9.42 -0.20 -7.64
C LEU A 36 9.41 -1.31 -8.70
N PHE A 37 8.39 -1.34 -9.53
CA PHE A 37 8.20 -2.37 -10.56
C PHE A 37 8.71 -1.96 -11.95
N LEU A 38 9.12 -0.71 -12.12
CA LEU A 38 9.61 -0.20 -13.41
C LEU A 38 11.07 -0.60 -13.64
N ASP A 39 11.41 -0.87 -14.88
CA ASP A 39 12.80 -1.06 -15.28
C ASP A 39 13.59 0.26 -15.08
N PRO A 40 14.88 0.22 -14.75
CA PRO A 40 15.66 1.40 -14.45
C PRO A 40 15.64 2.48 -15.53
N GLU A 41 15.62 2.10 -16.81
CA GLU A 41 15.52 3.00 -17.95
C GLU A 41 14.15 3.69 -18.07
N ASN A 42 13.12 3.12 -17.45
CA ASN A 42 11.75 3.59 -17.51
C ASN A 42 11.30 4.36 -16.25
N LEU A 43 12.20 4.60 -15.30
CA LEU A 43 11.91 5.38 -14.08
C LEU A 43 11.52 6.85 -14.36
N SER A 44 11.77 7.32 -15.58
CA SER A 44 11.29 8.63 -16.06
C SER A 44 9.81 8.64 -16.42
N LEU A 45 9.18 7.47 -16.58
CA LEU A 45 7.72 7.39 -16.75
C LEU A 45 7.07 8.02 -15.52
N SER A 46 6.10 8.89 -15.79
CA SER A 46 5.38 9.58 -14.73
C SER A 46 4.50 8.57 -13.99
N THR A 47 4.85 8.24 -12.76
CA THR A 47 3.90 7.58 -11.86
C THR A 47 2.88 8.60 -11.39
N ARG A 48 1.64 8.15 -11.17
CA ARG A 48 0.60 9.04 -10.63
C ARG A 48 0.97 9.57 -9.25
N TYR A 49 0.41 10.70 -8.89
CA TYR A 49 0.50 11.19 -7.52
C TYR A 49 -0.35 10.33 -6.57
N THR A 50 0.19 10.00 -5.41
CA THR A 50 -0.53 9.38 -4.29
C THR A 50 -0.15 10.05 -2.98
N GLN A 51 -1.04 9.99 -1.98
CA GLN A 51 -0.84 10.55 -0.64
C GLN A 51 -0.83 9.46 0.44
N ASP A 52 -1.04 8.21 0.03
CA ASP A 52 -1.20 7.07 0.91
C ASP A 52 -0.15 5.99 0.65
N VAL A 53 0.18 5.25 1.69
CA VAL A 53 0.95 4.03 1.65
C VAL A 53 0.06 2.90 2.15
N ASP A 54 -0.16 1.91 1.29
CA ASP A 54 -0.97 0.74 1.61
C ASP A 54 -0.06 -0.42 2.06
N LEU A 55 -0.47 -1.14 3.09
CA LEU A 55 0.24 -2.27 3.68
C LEU A 55 -0.70 -3.46 3.84
N ILE A 56 -0.32 -4.64 3.35
CA ILE A 56 -1.02 -5.89 3.69
C ILE A 56 -0.43 -6.45 4.98
N VAL A 57 -1.31 -6.97 5.84
CA VAL A 57 -0.96 -7.70 7.06
C VAL A 57 -1.77 -9.00 7.15
N ASP A 58 -1.11 -10.13 7.47
CA ASP A 58 -1.80 -11.43 7.61
C ASP A 58 -2.44 -11.56 9.00
N ILE A 59 -3.60 -10.93 9.16
CA ILE A 59 -4.42 -10.95 10.37
C ILE A 59 -5.72 -11.69 10.09
N LYS A 60 -6.07 -12.61 10.99
CA LYS A 60 -7.22 -13.52 10.87
C LYS A 60 -8.24 -13.37 11.99
N THR A 61 -7.92 -12.61 13.02
CA THR A 61 -8.80 -12.42 14.18
C THR A 61 -8.85 -10.95 14.58
N THR A 62 -9.99 -10.54 15.13
CA THR A 62 -10.17 -9.19 15.68
C THR A 62 -9.19 -8.90 16.82
N THR A 63 -8.81 -9.91 17.60
CA THR A 63 -7.79 -9.77 18.65
C THR A 63 -6.44 -9.35 18.04
N GLN A 64 -5.99 -10.04 17.00
CA GLN A 64 -4.74 -9.67 16.29
C GLN A 64 -4.81 -8.26 15.70
N TRP A 65 -6.00 -7.85 15.24
CA TRP A 65 -6.20 -6.47 14.76
C TRP A 65 -5.98 -5.44 15.86
N TYR A 66 -6.57 -5.65 17.04
CA TYR A 66 -6.36 -4.74 18.19
C TYR A 66 -4.92 -4.73 18.68
N GLU A 67 -4.22 -5.87 18.63
CA GLU A 67 -2.79 -5.94 18.94
C GLU A 67 -1.94 -5.12 17.95
N LEU A 68 -2.27 -5.17 16.66
CA LEU A 68 -1.63 -4.33 15.65
C LEU A 68 -1.91 -2.85 15.91
N ASP A 69 -3.20 -2.48 16.12
CA ASP A 69 -3.62 -1.12 16.38
C ASP A 69 -2.85 -0.52 17.58
N GLU A 70 -2.75 -1.27 18.68
CA GLU A 70 -1.97 -0.84 19.84
C GLU A 70 -0.48 -0.64 19.53
N LYS A 71 0.12 -1.57 18.75
CA LYS A 71 1.53 -1.47 18.36
C LYS A 71 1.80 -0.25 17.49
N VAL A 72 0.99 -0.03 16.44
CA VAL A 72 1.22 1.10 15.52
C VAL A 72 0.97 2.44 16.20
N ARG A 73 -0.01 2.52 17.10
CA ARG A 73 -0.24 3.74 17.91
C ARG A 73 0.95 4.08 18.81
N LYS A 74 1.58 3.09 19.44
CA LYS A 74 2.81 3.28 20.24
C LYS A 74 3.97 3.80 19.39
N LEU A 75 3.98 3.51 18.09
CA LEU A 75 4.97 4.00 17.11
C LEU A 75 4.62 5.38 16.53
N GLY A 76 3.54 6.01 17.00
CA GLY A 76 3.17 7.37 16.59
C GLY A 76 2.13 7.46 15.46
N PHE A 77 1.62 6.33 14.98
CA PHE A 77 0.48 6.33 14.06
C PHE A 77 -0.80 6.70 14.82
N LYS A 78 -1.60 7.59 14.26
CA LYS A 78 -2.88 8.04 14.83
C LYS A 78 -4.01 7.61 13.91
N ASN A 79 -5.17 7.26 14.45
CA ASN A 79 -6.34 7.04 13.60
C ASN A 79 -6.59 8.28 12.75
N TYR A 80 -6.72 8.07 11.46
CA TYR A 80 -7.08 9.14 10.54
C TYR A 80 -8.48 9.66 10.89
N GLN A 81 -8.59 10.99 10.99
CA GLN A 81 -9.85 11.67 11.18
C GLN A 81 -10.11 12.51 9.95
N SER A 82 -11.19 12.22 9.23
CA SER A 82 -11.57 13.03 8.09
C SER A 82 -12.00 14.42 8.55
N SER A 83 -11.58 15.43 7.82
CA SER A 83 -12.07 16.79 7.98
C SER A 83 -13.43 17.00 7.28
N ASP A 84 -13.89 16.04 6.47
CA ASP A 84 -15.20 16.09 5.84
C ASP A 84 -16.29 15.80 6.89
N PRO A 85 -17.21 16.75 7.17
CA PRO A 85 -18.27 16.56 8.14
C PRO A 85 -19.31 15.50 7.74
N PHE A 86 -19.32 15.07 6.48
CA PHE A 86 -20.19 14.01 5.97
C PHE A 86 -19.56 12.62 6.06
N GLU A 87 -18.26 12.52 6.29
CA GLU A 87 -17.56 11.26 6.47
C GLU A 87 -17.62 10.84 7.94
N LYS A 88 -18.13 9.62 8.19
CA LYS A 88 -18.20 9.10 9.56
C LYS A 88 -16.81 8.65 10.01
N ASN A 89 -16.27 9.36 11.00
CA ASN A 89 -15.07 8.90 11.70
C ASN A 89 -15.44 7.71 12.60
N THR A 90 -14.75 6.59 12.43
CA THR A 90 -14.92 5.38 13.23
C THR A 90 -13.60 5.03 13.92
N ASP A 91 -13.69 4.51 15.14
CA ASP A 91 -12.50 4.04 15.85
C ASP A 91 -11.95 2.73 15.25
N PHE A 92 -12.80 2.00 14.55
CA PHE A 92 -12.42 0.77 13.85
C PHE A 92 -12.13 1.09 12.37
N THR A 93 -10.89 1.42 12.10
CA THR A 93 -10.42 1.83 10.76
C THR A 93 -9.11 1.16 10.43
N CYS A 94 -8.85 0.93 9.14
CA CYS A 94 -7.55 0.53 8.62
C CYS A 94 -6.63 1.72 8.35
N ARG A 95 -7.16 2.95 8.41
CA ARG A 95 -6.50 4.18 7.97
C ARG A 95 -5.92 4.94 9.14
N TYR A 96 -4.62 5.21 9.04
CA TYR A 96 -3.85 5.94 10.05
C TYR A 96 -3.15 7.13 9.40
N GLN A 97 -2.80 8.10 10.23
CA GLN A 97 -1.95 9.23 9.90
C GLN A 97 -0.61 9.11 10.61
N LEU A 98 0.47 9.26 9.87
CA LEU A 98 1.84 9.33 10.37
C LEU A 98 2.40 10.74 10.13
N GLY A 99 2.78 11.42 11.21
CA GLY A 99 3.19 12.83 11.10
C GLY A 99 2.01 13.76 10.79
N GLU A 100 2.23 14.74 9.91
CA GLU A 100 1.23 15.75 9.57
C GLU A 100 0.36 15.33 8.38
N ASP A 101 0.93 14.71 7.34
CA ASP A 101 0.26 14.54 6.05
C ASP A 101 0.26 13.11 5.50
N LEU A 102 1.05 12.20 6.06
CA LEU A 102 1.20 10.86 5.49
C LEU A 102 0.09 9.93 5.96
N ILE A 103 -0.69 9.45 5.02
CA ILE A 103 -1.73 8.45 5.26
C ILE A 103 -1.15 7.05 5.08
N VAL A 104 -1.49 6.14 6.00
CA VAL A 104 -1.05 4.74 5.96
C VAL A 104 -2.24 3.83 6.21
N ASP A 105 -2.52 2.95 5.26
CA ASP A 105 -3.61 2.00 5.32
C ASP A 105 -3.07 0.58 5.60
N PHE A 106 -3.51 -0.03 6.71
CA PHE A 106 -3.20 -1.42 7.05
C PHE A 106 -4.36 -2.32 6.61
N MET A 107 -4.13 -3.15 5.61
CA MET A 107 -5.15 -3.97 4.97
C MET A 107 -5.01 -5.43 5.38
N PRO A 108 -5.94 -5.99 6.19
CA PRO A 108 -5.90 -7.41 6.54
C PRO A 108 -6.16 -8.29 5.32
N THR A 109 -5.55 -9.47 5.33
CA THR A 109 -5.78 -10.49 4.28
C THR A 109 -7.16 -11.15 4.39
N ASP A 110 -7.83 -11.10 5.54
CA ASP A 110 -9.17 -11.66 5.77
C ASP A 110 -10.23 -10.55 5.80
N GLU A 111 -11.18 -10.62 4.87
CA GLU A 111 -12.30 -9.65 4.77
C GLU A 111 -13.16 -9.56 6.05
N LYS A 112 -13.19 -10.63 6.88
CA LYS A 112 -13.99 -10.66 8.10
C LYS A 112 -13.55 -9.63 9.15
N ILE A 113 -12.33 -9.12 9.02
CA ILE A 113 -11.78 -8.15 9.97
C ILE A 113 -12.39 -6.77 9.77
N LEU A 114 -12.44 -6.29 8.52
CA LEU A 114 -12.92 -4.94 8.18
C LEU A 114 -14.21 -4.94 7.35
N GLY A 115 -14.72 -6.12 6.97
CA GLY A 115 -15.88 -6.24 6.07
C GLY A 115 -15.54 -6.08 4.59
N PHE A 116 -14.27 -5.93 4.24
CA PHE A 116 -13.76 -5.87 2.88
C PHE A 116 -12.30 -6.33 2.83
N SER A 117 -11.87 -6.84 1.70
CA SER A 117 -10.48 -7.17 1.38
C SER A 117 -10.36 -7.31 -0.13
N ASN A 118 -9.16 -7.50 -0.63
CA ASN A 118 -8.91 -7.90 -2.01
C ASN A 118 -8.62 -9.41 -2.03
N SER A 119 -9.24 -10.16 -2.92
CA SER A 119 -9.14 -11.63 -2.95
C SER A 119 -7.73 -12.14 -3.20
N TRP A 120 -6.85 -11.30 -3.77
CA TRP A 120 -5.46 -11.63 -4.04
C TRP A 120 -4.53 -11.38 -2.84
N TYR A 121 -4.95 -10.65 -1.80
CA TYR A 121 -4.06 -10.24 -0.71
C TYR A 121 -3.40 -11.42 -0.02
N LEU A 122 -4.12 -12.48 0.29
CA LEU A 122 -3.56 -13.65 0.99
C LEU A 122 -2.47 -14.35 0.16
N GLU A 123 -2.73 -14.59 -1.13
CA GLU A 123 -1.74 -15.24 -2.00
C GLU A 123 -0.56 -14.30 -2.30
N ALA A 124 -0.81 -13.03 -2.52
CA ALA A 124 0.22 -12.01 -2.70
C ALA A 124 1.13 -11.89 -1.47
N TYR A 125 0.55 -11.92 -0.26
CA TYR A 125 1.30 -11.93 0.99
C TYR A 125 2.24 -13.13 1.10
N LYS A 126 1.79 -14.34 0.75
CA LYS A 126 2.61 -15.57 0.77
C LYS A 126 3.75 -15.55 -0.25
N LYS A 127 3.59 -14.79 -1.35
CA LYS A 127 4.54 -14.67 -2.47
C LYS A 127 5.28 -13.34 -2.46
N LYS A 128 5.32 -12.67 -1.31
CA LYS A 128 6.05 -11.41 -1.15
C LYS A 128 7.52 -11.57 -1.46
N VAL A 129 8.13 -10.50 -1.96
CA VAL A 129 9.55 -10.42 -2.29
C VAL A 129 10.19 -9.24 -1.56
N GLU A 130 11.45 -9.39 -1.21
CA GLU A 130 12.21 -8.31 -0.61
C GLU A 130 12.62 -7.29 -1.69
N TYR A 131 12.49 -6.02 -1.34
CA TYR A 131 12.96 -4.90 -2.14
C TYR A 131 13.84 -3.99 -1.29
N LYS A 132 15.02 -3.65 -1.82
CA LYS A 132 15.96 -2.76 -1.16
C LYS A 132 15.66 -1.32 -1.56
N LEU A 133 15.13 -0.56 -0.63
CA LEU A 133 15.00 0.90 -0.74
C LEU A 133 16.37 1.58 -0.60
N GLY A 134 16.44 2.89 -0.78
CA GLY A 134 17.59 3.69 -0.42
C GLY A 134 18.01 3.46 1.06
N ASN A 135 19.21 3.92 1.44
CA ASN A 135 19.72 3.86 2.82
C ASN A 135 19.75 2.45 3.45
N ASN A 136 19.87 1.39 2.65
CA ASN A 136 19.87 -0.01 3.08
C ASN A 136 18.58 -0.49 3.79
N LEU A 137 17.50 0.24 3.68
CA LEU A 137 16.19 -0.22 4.15
C LEU A 137 15.67 -1.34 3.26
N ILE A 138 15.11 -2.38 3.86
CA ILE A 138 14.52 -3.52 3.16
C ILE A 138 13.05 -3.58 3.51
N ILE A 139 12.20 -3.72 2.50
CA ILE A 139 10.75 -3.93 2.65
C ILE A 139 10.34 -5.21 1.92
N ASN A 140 9.21 -5.78 2.33
CA ASN A 140 8.53 -6.75 1.50
C ASN A 140 7.55 -6.01 0.58
N THR A 141 7.49 -6.40 -0.68
CA THR A 141 6.49 -5.92 -1.64
C THR A 141 5.94 -7.09 -2.45
N LEU A 142 5.02 -6.83 -3.35
CA LEU A 142 4.44 -7.85 -4.22
C LEU A 142 5.39 -8.21 -5.37
N MET A 143 5.20 -9.39 -5.94
CA MET A 143 5.65 -9.65 -7.31
C MET A 143 4.75 -8.85 -8.27
N PRO A 144 5.26 -8.41 -9.44
CA PRO A 144 4.51 -7.56 -10.38
C PRO A 144 3.17 -8.13 -10.81
N GLU A 145 3.09 -9.45 -11.02
CA GLU A 145 1.85 -10.14 -11.39
C GLU A 145 0.78 -10.06 -10.30
N TYR A 146 1.15 -10.13 -9.04
CA TYR A 146 0.21 -9.95 -7.92
C TYR A 146 -0.19 -8.49 -7.75
N PHE A 147 0.72 -7.55 -7.98
CA PHE A 147 0.37 -6.14 -8.01
C PHE A 147 -0.71 -5.88 -9.07
N LEU A 148 -0.50 -6.36 -10.30
CA LEU A 148 -1.48 -6.23 -11.37
C LEU A 148 -2.81 -6.90 -11.03
N ALA A 149 -2.79 -8.12 -10.45
CA ALA A 149 -4.00 -8.82 -10.03
C ALA A 149 -4.81 -8.01 -9.01
N THR A 150 -4.15 -7.44 -8.00
CA THR A 150 -4.83 -6.59 -7.00
C THR A 150 -5.42 -5.32 -7.62
N LYS A 151 -4.73 -4.72 -8.61
CA LYS A 151 -5.20 -3.54 -9.33
C LYS A 151 -6.36 -3.84 -10.26
N PHE A 152 -6.35 -4.97 -10.97
CA PHE A 152 -7.48 -5.40 -11.80
C PHE A 152 -8.74 -5.64 -10.97
N GLU A 153 -8.61 -6.28 -9.80
CA GLU A 153 -9.75 -6.48 -8.91
C GLU A 153 -10.31 -5.14 -8.41
N ALA A 154 -9.42 -4.23 -7.97
CA ALA A 154 -9.82 -2.90 -7.51
C ALA A 154 -10.52 -2.10 -8.63
N LEU A 155 -10.00 -2.15 -9.86
CA LEU A 155 -10.59 -1.51 -11.04
C LEU A 155 -12.03 -2.04 -11.31
N HIS A 156 -12.23 -3.36 -11.22
CA HIS A 156 -13.55 -3.95 -11.41
C HIS A 156 -14.52 -3.66 -10.26
N GLY A 157 -14.00 -3.55 -9.04
CA GLY A 157 -14.82 -3.28 -7.84
C GLY A 157 -15.30 -1.84 -7.73
N ARG A 158 -14.60 -0.89 -8.31
CA ARG A 158 -14.96 0.53 -8.31
C ARG A 158 -15.98 0.81 -9.40
N LYS A 159 -17.04 1.54 -9.04
CA LYS A 159 -18.12 1.94 -9.97
C LYS A 159 -17.81 3.29 -10.63
N GLU A 160 -16.54 3.59 -10.87
CA GLU A 160 -16.10 4.81 -11.56
C GLU A 160 -15.81 4.52 -13.05
N ASP A 161 -15.80 5.57 -13.86
CA ASP A 161 -15.39 5.44 -15.26
C ASP A 161 -13.92 4.97 -15.31
N PRO A 162 -13.63 3.83 -15.97
CA PRO A 162 -12.27 3.30 -16.06
C PRO A 162 -11.24 4.31 -16.57
N LEU A 163 -11.62 5.25 -17.43
CA LEU A 163 -10.71 6.26 -17.97
C LEU A 163 -10.16 7.25 -16.91
N TYR A 164 -10.84 7.35 -15.77
CA TYR A 164 -10.40 8.20 -14.65
C TYR A 164 -9.89 7.36 -13.47
N SER A 165 -9.79 6.04 -13.66
CA SER A 165 -9.36 5.13 -12.60
C SER A 165 -7.86 5.20 -12.38
N LYS A 166 -7.49 5.50 -11.15
CA LYS A 166 -6.09 5.43 -10.69
C LYS A 166 -5.51 4.01 -10.74
N ASP A 167 -6.36 2.98 -10.68
CA ASP A 167 -5.91 1.59 -10.80
C ASP A 167 -5.56 1.26 -12.25
N LEU A 168 -6.32 1.76 -13.24
CA LEU A 168 -5.97 1.61 -14.65
C LEU A 168 -4.68 2.36 -14.99
N GLU A 169 -4.47 3.56 -14.45
CA GLU A 169 -3.23 4.32 -14.64
C GLU A 169 -2.00 3.55 -14.12
N ASP A 170 -2.09 2.97 -12.92
CA ASP A 170 -1.03 2.13 -12.34
C ASP A 170 -0.75 0.89 -13.21
N ILE A 171 -1.80 0.20 -13.71
CA ILE A 171 -1.68 -0.96 -14.61
C ILE A 171 -0.93 -0.58 -15.89
N ILE A 172 -1.37 0.50 -16.58
CA ILE A 172 -0.75 0.97 -17.81
C ILE A 172 0.71 1.34 -17.57
N THR A 173 1.00 2.03 -16.48
CA THR A 173 2.36 2.45 -16.13
C THR A 173 3.29 1.24 -16.01
N ILE A 174 2.86 0.16 -15.36
CA ILE A 174 3.67 -1.06 -15.25
C ILE A 174 3.80 -1.78 -16.58
N CYS A 175 2.70 -1.92 -17.34
CA CYS A 175 2.74 -2.57 -18.65
C CYS A 175 3.69 -1.87 -19.65
N LEU A 176 3.80 -0.55 -19.57
CA LEU A 176 4.71 0.23 -20.41
C LEU A 176 6.14 0.29 -19.85
N GLY A 177 6.29 0.22 -18.53
CA GLY A 177 7.54 0.47 -17.84
C GLY A 177 8.34 -0.77 -17.44
N ARG A 178 7.80 -1.98 -17.69
CA ARG A 178 8.44 -3.24 -17.31
C ARG A 178 8.49 -4.23 -18.47
N SER A 179 9.67 -4.46 -19.00
CA SER A 179 9.89 -5.37 -20.15
C SER A 179 9.67 -6.86 -19.82
N SER A 180 9.84 -7.27 -18.56
CA SER A 180 9.73 -8.67 -18.12
C SER A 180 8.30 -9.15 -17.85
N LEU A 181 7.29 -8.39 -18.23
CA LEU A 181 5.87 -8.83 -18.23
C LEU A 181 5.45 -9.47 -19.55
N VAL A 182 6.33 -9.49 -20.53
CA VAL A 182 6.09 -10.03 -21.88
C VAL A 182 6.88 -11.32 -22.06
#